data_29b8aeb430d0d8f4b3a8ccb921606076
#
_entry.id   29b8aeb430d0d8f4b3a8ccb921606076
#
_cell.length_a   1.000
_cell.length_b   1.000
_cell.length_c   1.000
_cell.angle_alpha   90.00
_cell.angle_beta   90.00
_cell.angle_gamma   90.00
#
_symmetry.space_group_name_H-M   'P 1'
#
loop_
_entity.id
_entity.type
_entity.pdbx_description
1 polymer ?
#
loop_
_entity_poly.entity_id
_entity_poly.type
_entity_poly.pdbx_seq_one_letter_code
_entity_poly.pdbx_strand_id
1 'polypeptide(L)'
;MRRTHVGCLLVLMLAPCLAMAQSDQPPSPSVPPVPAPSASNSAAPSSVLSGDPSNEEIRLLIQKAAENDILNDQKQRNYTYTERAEERRLDGTGQVRSTESTTREVMMLYGEPVERLVRRNDQPLSEKEASKEEQRIQKIMEKRKNETEEERKKRLQREAKDREEEREFVREVSDAYTFHVAGMESVDGRETYVIDADPRPDFQPHRKEAKYLSKVRGRIWIDKADGQWMKVDIEALDTLSFGLFLARVHPGAHIIVEQTRVNDEVWLPKHVWLKLDAKIALLKNYNLTADITYTDYKKFRADTKILGPEVIDNQ
;
A
#
# COMPACT_ATOMS: atom_id res chain seq x y z
N MET A 1 3.81 15.36 -4.09
CA MET A 1 3.06 14.11 -3.87
C MET A 1 4.06 13.10 -3.30
N ARG A 2 3.85 12.64 -2.09
CA ARG A 2 4.74 11.65 -1.45
C ARG A 2 4.43 10.29 -2.04
N ARG A 3 5.46 9.57 -2.48
CA ARG A 3 5.35 8.21 -3.01
C ARG A 3 4.91 7.27 -1.91
N THR A 4 3.90 6.46 -2.18
CA THR A 4 3.58 5.27 -1.41
C THR A 4 4.55 4.17 -1.81
N HIS A 5 5.71 4.10 -1.14
CA HIS A 5 6.55 2.92 -1.21
C HIS A 5 6.04 1.90 -0.18
N VAL A 6 5.95 0.66 -0.58
CA VAL A 6 5.43 -0.46 0.21
C VAL A 6 6.20 -0.68 1.52
N GLY A 7 7.43 -0.17 1.63
CA GLY A 7 8.29 -0.32 2.80
C GLY A 7 7.94 0.56 4.02
N CYS A 8 7.14 1.62 3.87
CA CYS A 8 6.72 2.48 4.99
C CYS A 8 5.24 2.26 5.33
N LEU A 9 4.83 1.00 5.40
CA LEU A 9 3.44 0.54 5.46
C LEU A 9 2.59 1.19 6.56
N LEU A 10 3.17 1.58 7.67
CA LEU A 10 2.41 2.09 8.82
C LEU A 10 2.16 3.60 8.80
N VAL A 11 3.07 4.38 8.24
CA VAL A 11 2.99 5.86 8.27
C VAL A 11 2.44 6.43 6.95
N LEU A 12 2.67 5.74 5.84
CA LEU A 12 2.31 6.21 4.49
C LEU A 12 0.91 5.80 4.04
N MET A 13 0.31 4.77 4.63
CA MET A 13 -1.04 4.31 4.28
C MET A 13 -2.16 5.24 4.74
N LEU A 14 -1.88 6.19 5.64
CA LEU A 14 -2.83 7.23 6.06
C LEU A 14 -2.77 8.49 5.18
N ALA A 15 -1.72 8.66 4.37
CA ALA A 15 -1.54 9.84 3.53
C ALA A 15 -2.54 9.94 2.36
N PRO A 16 -2.90 8.87 1.62
CA PRO A 16 -3.89 8.97 0.55
C PRO A 16 -5.31 9.23 1.06
N CYS A 17 -5.69 8.72 2.25
CA CYS A 17 -6.99 9.03 2.84
C CYS A 17 -7.15 10.52 3.20
N LEU A 18 -6.06 11.23 3.54
CA LEU A 18 -6.10 12.67 3.77
C LEU A 18 -6.25 13.48 2.48
N ALA A 19 -5.76 12.97 1.35
CA ALA A 19 -5.84 13.66 0.06
C ALA A 19 -7.24 13.56 -0.58
N MET A 20 -8.02 12.53 -0.24
CA MET A 20 -9.39 12.35 -0.74
C MET A 20 -10.45 13.15 0.06
N ALA A 21 -10.08 13.77 1.18
CA ALA A 21 -11.00 14.52 2.05
C ALA A 21 -11.51 15.85 1.45
N GLN A 22 -11.13 16.22 0.24
CA GLN A 22 -11.47 17.52 -0.37
C GLN A 22 -12.51 17.47 -1.49
N SER A 23 -13.19 16.35 -1.73
CA SER A 23 -14.30 16.32 -2.69
C SER A 23 -15.64 16.41 -1.98
N ASP A 24 -16.13 17.63 -1.76
CA ASP A 24 -17.55 17.88 -1.47
C ASP A 24 -18.36 17.67 -2.76
N GLN A 25 -19.11 16.57 -2.81
CA GLN A 25 -20.12 16.34 -3.83
C GLN A 25 -21.38 15.72 -3.20
N PRO A 26 -22.60 16.16 -3.62
CA PRO A 26 -23.87 15.74 -3.00
C PRO A 26 -24.23 14.29 -3.31
N PRO A 27 -25.10 13.66 -2.50
CA PRO A 27 -25.35 12.21 -2.55
C PRO A 27 -26.18 11.81 -3.77
N SER A 28 -25.77 10.72 -4.43
CA SER A 28 -26.55 9.99 -5.43
C SER A 28 -27.38 8.87 -4.78
N PRO A 29 -28.48 8.43 -5.41
CA PRO A 29 -29.53 7.63 -4.78
C PRO A 29 -29.11 6.20 -4.50
N SER A 30 -29.71 5.64 -3.45
CA SER A 30 -29.51 4.33 -2.87
C SER A 30 -29.87 3.15 -3.79
N VAL A 31 -28.97 2.16 -3.87
CA VAL A 31 -29.21 0.83 -4.44
C VAL A 31 -29.34 -0.18 -3.28
N PRO A 32 -30.25 -1.18 -3.36
CA PRO A 32 -30.52 -2.11 -2.26
C PRO A 32 -29.38 -3.12 -2.00
N PRO A 33 -29.27 -3.67 -0.78
CA PRO A 33 -28.13 -4.45 -0.35
C PRO A 33 -28.09 -5.86 -0.94
N VAL A 34 -26.90 -6.27 -1.38
CA VAL A 34 -26.56 -7.66 -1.72
C VAL A 34 -26.06 -8.36 -0.46
N PRO A 35 -26.45 -9.61 -0.17
CA PRO A 35 -26.10 -10.30 1.06
C PRO A 35 -24.61 -10.66 1.12
N ALA A 36 -24.04 -10.52 2.33
CA ALA A 36 -22.65 -10.86 2.65
C ALA A 36 -22.41 -12.39 2.55
N PRO A 37 -21.23 -12.81 2.08
CA PRO A 37 -20.83 -14.21 2.15
C PRO A 37 -20.49 -14.61 3.59
N SER A 38 -21.04 -15.74 4.00
CA SER A 38 -20.88 -16.36 5.31
C SER A 38 -19.42 -16.78 5.54
N ALA A 39 -18.89 -16.42 6.69
CA ALA A 39 -17.61 -16.92 7.18
C ALA A 39 -17.70 -18.42 7.46
N SER A 40 -16.96 -19.23 6.74
CA SER A 40 -16.74 -20.64 7.05
C SER A 40 -15.49 -20.76 7.93
N ASN A 41 -15.73 -21.07 9.20
CA ASN A 41 -14.73 -21.61 10.12
C ASN A 41 -14.27 -22.97 9.59
N SER A 42 -13.01 -23.08 9.25
CA SER A 42 -12.34 -24.37 9.08
C SER A 42 -11.02 -24.34 9.86
N ALA A 43 -11.09 -24.86 11.08
CA ALA A 43 -9.91 -25.24 11.83
C ALA A 43 -9.42 -26.56 11.24
N ALA A 44 -8.25 -26.55 10.59
CA ALA A 44 -7.52 -27.75 10.22
C ALA A 44 -6.37 -28.03 11.22
N PRO A 45 -6.06 -29.26 11.53
CA PRO A 45 -5.11 -29.61 12.58
C PRO A 45 -3.67 -29.35 12.13
N SER A 46 -2.93 -28.70 13.01
CA SER A 46 -1.49 -28.47 12.89
C SER A 46 -0.75 -29.81 12.88
N SER A 47 -0.14 -30.14 11.76
CA SER A 47 0.92 -31.16 11.70
C SER A 47 2.21 -30.55 12.23
N VAL A 48 2.60 -30.98 13.40
CA VAL A 48 3.90 -30.68 14.02
C VAL A 48 5.00 -31.26 13.12
N LEU A 49 5.71 -30.38 12.40
CA LEU A 49 6.95 -30.73 11.72
C LEU A 49 8.12 -30.37 12.65
N SER A 50 8.97 -31.36 12.83
CA SER A 50 10.22 -31.26 13.61
C SER A 50 11.11 -30.16 13.04
N GLY A 51 11.27 -29.05 13.82
CA GLY A 51 12.20 -27.98 13.52
C GLY A 51 11.55 -26.62 13.30
N ASP A 52 10.79 -26.11 14.31
CA ASP A 52 10.45 -24.68 14.30
C ASP A 52 11.74 -23.85 14.35
N PRO A 53 11.86 -22.82 13.48
CA PRO A 53 13.05 -21.97 13.50
C PRO A 53 13.20 -21.30 14.88
N SER A 54 14.43 -21.22 15.36
CA SER A 54 14.77 -20.53 16.59
C SER A 54 14.43 -19.02 16.48
N ASN A 55 14.30 -18.34 17.60
CA ASN A 55 14.05 -16.89 17.60
C ASN A 55 15.10 -16.11 16.80
N GLU A 56 16.36 -16.55 16.78
CA GLU A 56 17.41 -15.92 16.00
C GLU A 56 17.21 -16.15 14.49
N GLU A 57 16.84 -17.36 14.08
CA GLU A 57 16.53 -17.67 12.67
C GLU A 57 15.31 -16.87 12.18
N ILE A 58 14.30 -16.67 13.03
CA ILE A 58 13.13 -15.82 12.69
C ILE A 58 13.58 -14.38 12.49
N ARG A 59 14.43 -13.83 13.37
CA ARG A 59 14.95 -12.45 13.21
C ARG A 59 15.74 -12.29 11.91
N LEU A 60 16.59 -13.25 11.59
CA LEU A 60 17.34 -13.26 10.33
C LEU A 60 16.40 -13.35 9.12
N LEU A 61 15.33 -14.14 9.20
CA LEU A 61 14.34 -14.24 8.14
C LEU A 61 13.60 -12.91 7.94
N ILE A 62 13.19 -12.22 9.02
CA ILE A 62 12.57 -10.90 8.96
C ILE A 62 13.52 -9.86 8.35
N GLN A 63 14.79 -9.86 8.77
CA GLN A 63 15.80 -8.95 8.21
C GLN A 63 16.02 -9.22 6.71
N LYS A 64 16.11 -10.48 6.32
CA LYS A 64 16.22 -10.86 4.91
C LYS A 64 15.01 -10.43 4.09
N ALA A 65 13.81 -10.62 4.62
CA ALA A 65 12.58 -10.18 3.94
C ALA A 65 12.57 -8.66 3.72
N ALA A 66 13.03 -7.90 4.70
CA ALA A 66 13.18 -6.45 4.62
C ALA A 66 14.23 -6.01 3.58
N GLU A 67 15.38 -6.68 3.54
CA GLU A 67 16.42 -6.42 2.53
C GLU A 67 15.94 -6.76 1.12
N ASN A 68 15.24 -7.88 0.98
CA ASN A 68 14.64 -8.29 -0.29
C ASN A 68 13.61 -7.27 -0.78
N ASP A 69 12.80 -6.69 0.11
CA ASP A 69 11.82 -5.66 -0.25
C ASP A 69 12.50 -4.41 -0.81
N ILE A 70 13.58 -3.96 -0.18
CA ILE A 70 14.41 -2.84 -0.67
C ILE A 70 14.99 -3.12 -2.07
N LEU A 71 15.48 -4.33 -2.31
CA LEU A 71 16.00 -4.73 -3.61
C LEU A 71 14.88 -4.83 -4.66
N ASN A 72 13.72 -5.29 -4.24
CA ASN A 72 12.55 -5.44 -5.08
C ASN A 72 12.00 -4.07 -5.55
N ASP A 73 12.07 -3.00 -4.73
CA ASP A 73 11.65 -1.65 -5.11
C ASP A 73 12.31 -1.17 -6.41
N GLN A 74 13.56 -1.49 -6.63
CA GLN A 74 14.27 -1.12 -7.86
C GLN A 74 13.67 -1.81 -9.11
N LYS A 75 13.23 -3.05 -8.97
CA LYS A 75 12.61 -3.83 -10.05
C LYS A 75 11.17 -3.37 -10.32
N GLN A 76 10.42 -3.04 -9.25
CA GLN A 76 9.04 -2.53 -9.34
C GLN A 76 8.93 -1.29 -10.24
N ARG A 77 9.95 -0.44 -10.26
CA ARG A 77 10.00 0.77 -11.12
C ARG A 77 9.99 0.48 -12.61
N ASN A 78 10.27 -0.75 -13.00
CA ASN A 78 10.20 -1.18 -14.40
C ASN A 78 8.81 -1.68 -14.81
N TYR A 79 7.82 -1.53 -13.92
CA TYR A 79 6.48 -2.04 -14.18
C TYR A 79 5.44 -0.93 -14.15
N THR A 80 4.45 -1.07 -15.02
CA THR A 80 3.19 -0.32 -15.01
C THR A 80 2.07 -1.29 -14.63
N TYR A 81 0.97 -0.77 -14.10
CA TYR A 81 -0.17 -1.58 -13.68
C TYR A 81 -1.45 -0.75 -13.58
N THR A 82 -2.56 -1.44 -13.45
CA THR A 82 -3.87 -0.85 -13.17
C THR A 82 -4.19 -1.06 -11.69
N GLU A 83 -4.56 0.02 -11.00
CA GLU A 83 -5.06 0.02 -9.62
C GLU A 83 -6.57 0.32 -9.65
N ARG A 84 -7.39 -0.55 -9.04
CA ARG A 84 -8.79 -0.27 -8.76
C ARG A 84 -9.00 -0.22 -7.25
N ALA A 85 -9.40 0.95 -6.76
CA ALA A 85 -9.73 1.17 -5.35
C ALA A 85 -11.24 1.35 -5.20
N GLU A 86 -11.85 0.58 -4.28
CA GLU A 86 -13.23 0.73 -3.85
C GLU A 86 -13.25 1.15 -2.38
N GLU A 87 -13.79 2.34 -2.10
CA GLU A 87 -13.97 2.87 -0.75
C GLU A 87 -15.45 2.79 -0.36
N ARG A 88 -15.72 2.19 0.79
CA ARG A 88 -17.06 2.14 1.40
C ARG A 88 -17.04 2.94 2.69
N ARG A 89 -17.76 4.04 2.71
CA ARG A 89 -17.94 4.85 3.92
C ARG A 89 -19.02 4.22 4.79
N LEU A 90 -18.72 4.08 6.07
CA LEU A 90 -19.62 3.49 7.05
C LEU A 90 -20.26 4.58 7.92
N ASP A 91 -21.48 4.35 8.37
CA ASP A 91 -22.13 5.16 9.38
C ASP A 91 -21.70 4.76 10.80
N GLY A 92 -22.27 5.41 11.82
CA GLY A 92 -21.94 5.12 13.23
C GLY A 92 -22.37 3.74 13.70
N THR A 93 -23.16 3.00 12.92
CA THR A 93 -23.60 1.61 13.20
C THR A 93 -22.77 0.59 12.44
N GLY A 94 -21.85 1.03 11.58
CA GLY A 94 -21.02 0.17 10.73
C GLY A 94 -21.71 -0.23 9.40
N GLN A 95 -22.87 0.36 9.06
CA GLN A 95 -23.53 0.10 7.80
C GLN A 95 -22.95 0.99 6.69
N VAL A 96 -22.93 0.46 5.46
CA VAL A 96 -22.40 1.20 4.29
C VAL A 96 -23.33 2.37 3.95
N ARG A 97 -22.80 3.58 4.03
CA ARG A 97 -23.48 4.82 3.67
C ARG A 97 -23.28 5.20 2.20
N SER A 98 -22.08 5.02 1.69
CA SER A 98 -21.75 5.28 0.28
C SER A 98 -20.58 4.37 -0.15
N THR A 99 -20.57 4.06 -1.44
CA THR A 99 -19.48 3.35 -2.09
C THR A 99 -19.00 4.20 -3.27
N GLU A 100 -17.69 4.38 -3.35
CA GLU A 100 -17.03 5.03 -4.50
C GLU A 100 -15.91 4.12 -5.01
N SER A 101 -15.76 4.01 -6.33
CA SER A 101 -14.61 3.33 -6.90
C SER A 101 -13.84 4.24 -7.86
N THR A 102 -12.52 4.06 -7.89
CA THR A 102 -11.63 4.72 -8.84
C THR A 102 -10.70 3.69 -9.46
N THR A 103 -10.50 3.80 -10.77
CA THR A 103 -9.47 3.01 -11.47
C THR A 103 -8.41 3.95 -12.01
N ARG A 104 -7.15 3.63 -11.70
CA ARG A 104 -5.97 4.39 -12.14
C ARG A 104 -5.03 3.49 -12.90
N GLU A 105 -4.43 4.02 -13.94
CA GLU A 105 -3.25 3.43 -14.58
C GLU A 105 -2.01 4.05 -13.95
N VAL A 106 -1.10 3.22 -13.46
CA VAL A 106 0.21 3.67 -12.97
C VAL A 106 1.23 3.48 -14.08
N MET A 107 1.78 4.59 -14.56
CA MET A 107 2.75 4.62 -15.65
C MET A 107 4.08 5.22 -15.18
N MET A 108 5.16 4.84 -15.83
CA MET A 108 6.48 5.40 -15.55
C MET A 108 6.77 6.59 -16.48
N LEU A 109 6.84 7.80 -15.93
CA LEU A 109 7.21 9.02 -16.66
C LEU A 109 8.51 9.59 -16.09
N TYR A 110 9.53 9.71 -16.93
CA TYR A 110 10.87 10.22 -16.54
C TYR A 110 11.46 9.50 -15.30
N GLY A 111 11.23 8.17 -15.22
CA GLY A 111 11.73 7.34 -14.12
C GLY A 111 10.91 7.44 -12.82
N GLU A 112 9.73 8.07 -12.86
CA GLU A 112 8.83 8.16 -11.71
C GLU A 112 7.45 7.57 -12.02
N PRO A 113 6.79 6.89 -11.06
CA PRO A 113 5.42 6.45 -11.22
C PRO A 113 4.48 7.67 -11.20
N VAL A 114 3.58 7.70 -12.17
CA VAL A 114 2.53 8.71 -12.29
C VAL A 114 1.21 7.98 -12.45
N GLU A 115 0.28 8.27 -11.56
CA GLU A 115 -1.08 7.74 -11.60
C GLU A 115 -1.93 8.56 -12.56
N ARG A 116 -2.67 7.89 -13.43
CA ARG A 116 -3.67 8.48 -14.34
C ARG A 116 -5.04 7.92 -13.99
N LEU A 117 -5.97 8.77 -13.58
CA LEU A 117 -7.34 8.37 -13.36
C LEU A 117 -8.01 8.04 -14.70
N VAL A 118 -8.60 6.84 -14.81
CA VAL A 118 -9.25 6.37 -16.05
C VAL A 118 -10.73 6.07 -15.87
N ARG A 119 -11.16 5.69 -14.63
CA ARG A 119 -12.56 5.42 -14.32
C ARG A 119 -12.93 5.94 -12.93
N ARG A 120 -14.20 6.28 -12.77
CA ARG A 120 -14.84 6.58 -11.50
C ARG A 120 -16.17 5.81 -11.41
N ASN A 121 -16.40 5.13 -10.29
CA ASN A 121 -17.58 4.26 -10.10
C ASN A 121 -17.75 3.26 -11.26
N ASP A 122 -16.60 2.67 -11.67
CA ASP A 122 -16.47 1.71 -12.76
C ASP A 122 -16.94 2.21 -14.14
N GLN A 123 -17.23 3.52 -14.25
CA GLN A 123 -17.57 4.18 -15.53
C GLN A 123 -16.37 4.98 -16.04
N PRO A 124 -16.18 5.05 -17.37
CA PRO A 124 -15.21 5.96 -17.97
C PRO A 124 -15.42 7.39 -17.48
N LEU A 125 -14.34 8.16 -17.37
CA LEU A 125 -14.43 9.58 -17.04
C LEU A 125 -15.29 10.33 -18.06
N SER A 126 -16.04 11.32 -17.60
CA SER A 126 -16.67 12.31 -18.49
C SER A 126 -15.59 13.04 -19.30
N GLU A 127 -15.94 13.58 -20.48
CA GLU A 127 -15.02 14.34 -21.33
C GLU A 127 -14.30 15.45 -20.56
N LYS A 128 -15.02 16.15 -19.69
CA LYS A 128 -14.46 17.21 -18.83
C LYS A 128 -13.44 16.69 -17.84
N GLU A 129 -13.68 15.54 -17.20
CA GLU A 129 -12.77 14.93 -16.26
C GLU A 129 -11.56 14.37 -16.98
N ALA A 130 -11.75 13.67 -18.10
CA ALA A 130 -10.68 13.15 -18.95
C ALA A 130 -9.76 14.28 -19.44
N SER A 131 -10.32 15.41 -19.90
CA SER A 131 -9.53 16.58 -20.32
C SER A 131 -8.73 17.19 -19.16
N LYS A 132 -9.31 17.29 -17.96
CA LYS A 132 -8.57 17.76 -16.77
C LYS A 132 -7.45 16.83 -16.39
N GLU A 133 -7.67 15.54 -16.47
CA GLU A 133 -6.67 14.53 -16.13
C GLU A 133 -5.52 14.57 -17.14
N GLU A 134 -5.83 14.66 -18.43
CA GLU A 134 -4.82 14.82 -19.48
C GLU A 134 -3.97 16.08 -19.26
N GLN A 135 -4.59 17.22 -18.98
CA GLN A 135 -3.87 18.46 -18.64
C GLN A 135 -2.98 18.29 -17.40
N ARG A 136 -3.42 17.52 -16.39
CA ARG A 136 -2.61 17.21 -15.20
C ARG A 136 -1.37 16.39 -15.57
N ILE A 137 -1.54 15.37 -16.38
CA ILE A 137 -0.43 14.53 -16.87
C ILE A 137 0.54 15.36 -17.71
N GLN A 138 0.04 16.15 -18.64
CA GLN A 138 0.89 17.02 -19.48
C GLN A 138 1.69 18.02 -18.65
N LYS A 139 1.10 18.65 -17.63
CA LYS A 139 1.84 19.52 -16.71
C LYS A 139 2.97 18.81 -15.98
N ILE A 140 2.74 17.54 -15.58
CA ILE A 140 3.79 16.72 -14.96
C ILE A 140 4.91 16.47 -15.97
N MET A 141 4.58 16.08 -17.19
CA MET A 141 5.55 15.82 -18.26
C MET A 141 6.36 17.07 -18.59
N GLU A 142 5.72 18.22 -18.78
CA GLU A 142 6.39 19.51 -19.06
C GLU A 142 7.33 19.91 -17.93
N LYS A 143 6.89 19.79 -16.69
CA LYS A 143 7.70 20.08 -15.51
C LYS A 143 8.96 19.20 -15.48
N ARG A 144 8.83 17.93 -15.82
CA ARG A 144 9.95 16.99 -15.84
C ARG A 144 10.90 17.21 -17.03
N LYS A 145 10.31 17.52 -18.21
CA LYS A 145 11.08 17.83 -19.42
C LYS A 145 11.95 19.07 -19.24
N ASN A 146 11.42 20.08 -18.53
CA ASN A 146 12.07 21.36 -18.32
C ASN A 146 12.85 21.44 -16.99
N GLU A 147 13.00 20.32 -16.28
CA GLU A 147 13.73 20.23 -15.02
C GLU A 147 15.21 20.55 -15.25
N THR A 148 15.74 21.54 -14.54
CA THR A 148 17.17 21.89 -14.60
C THR A 148 18.01 20.78 -13.93
N GLU A 149 19.30 20.73 -14.28
CA GLU A 149 20.23 19.78 -13.65
C GLU A 149 20.30 19.95 -12.13
N GLU A 150 20.18 21.17 -11.63
CA GLU A 150 20.18 21.44 -10.20
C GLU A 150 18.89 20.93 -9.52
N GLU A 151 17.72 21.14 -10.12
CA GLU A 151 16.44 20.62 -9.62
C GLU A 151 16.43 19.10 -9.64
N ARG A 152 16.93 18.49 -10.72
CA ARG A 152 17.10 17.05 -10.84
C ARG A 152 18.00 16.48 -9.75
N LYS A 153 19.16 17.12 -9.51
CA LYS A 153 20.07 16.72 -8.44
C LYS A 153 19.41 16.80 -7.05
N LYS A 154 18.71 17.89 -6.77
CA LYS A 154 17.96 18.07 -5.49
C LYS A 154 16.87 16.99 -5.33
N ARG A 155 16.18 16.64 -6.41
CA ARG A 155 15.16 15.59 -6.40
C ARG A 155 15.77 14.22 -6.09
N LEU A 156 16.84 13.85 -6.81
CA LEU A 156 17.53 12.57 -6.61
C LEU A 156 18.14 12.43 -5.20
N GLN A 157 18.70 13.54 -4.66
CA GLN A 157 19.20 13.56 -3.28
C GLN A 157 18.08 13.35 -2.26
N ARG A 158 16.90 13.97 -2.46
CA ARG A 158 15.74 13.75 -1.60
C ARG A 158 15.28 12.30 -1.64
N GLU A 159 15.17 11.74 -2.83
CA GLU A 159 14.80 10.35 -3.01
C GLU A 159 15.79 9.36 -2.35
N ALA A 160 17.10 9.66 -2.45
CA ALA A 160 18.11 8.86 -1.78
C ALA A 160 17.99 8.94 -0.25
N LYS A 161 17.70 10.14 0.27
CA LYS A 161 17.46 10.33 1.71
C LYS A 161 16.20 9.61 2.18
N ASP A 162 15.08 9.74 1.43
CA ASP A 162 13.83 9.07 1.77
C ASP A 162 14.03 7.54 1.83
N ARG A 163 14.80 6.97 0.89
CA ARG A 163 15.14 5.53 0.90
C ARG A 163 16.00 5.12 2.10
N GLU A 164 16.96 5.94 2.49
CA GLU A 164 17.78 5.63 3.66
C GLU A 164 16.96 5.70 4.96
N GLU A 165 16.09 6.70 5.08
CA GLU A 165 15.14 6.81 6.19
C GLU A 165 14.23 5.57 6.27
N GLU A 166 13.80 5.04 5.14
CA GLU A 166 12.99 3.83 5.06
C GLU A 166 13.75 2.58 5.52
N ARG A 167 15.01 2.42 5.07
CA ARG A 167 15.89 1.32 5.53
C ARG A 167 16.13 1.34 7.03
N GLU A 168 16.38 2.51 7.58
CA GLU A 168 16.56 2.67 9.02
C GLU A 168 15.29 2.30 9.79
N PHE A 169 14.12 2.71 9.29
CA PHE A 169 12.83 2.35 9.88
C PHE A 169 12.61 0.84 9.87
N VAL A 170 12.89 0.16 8.76
CA VAL A 170 12.77 -1.30 8.66
C VAL A 170 13.69 -2.04 9.65
N ARG A 171 14.91 -1.55 9.87
CA ARG A 171 15.80 -2.10 10.91
C ARG A 171 15.19 -1.94 12.30
N GLU A 172 14.59 -0.80 12.58
CA GLU A 172 13.95 -0.54 13.86
C GLU A 172 12.72 -1.42 14.11
N VAL A 173 12.00 -1.83 13.06
CA VAL A 173 10.91 -2.81 13.14
C VAL A 173 11.39 -4.12 13.75
N SER A 174 12.55 -4.64 13.35
CA SER A 174 13.07 -5.91 13.89
C SER A 174 13.34 -5.86 15.38
N ASP A 175 13.63 -4.67 15.94
CA ASP A 175 13.90 -4.46 17.34
C ASP A 175 12.64 -4.16 18.17
N ALA A 176 11.59 -3.68 17.50
CA ALA A 176 10.35 -3.28 18.14
C ALA A 176 9.43 -4.45 18.53
N TYR A 177 9.65 -5.64 17.94
CA TYR A 177 8.74 -6.77 18.08
C TYR A 177 9.41 -8.02 18.65
N THR A 178 8.60 -8.82 19.34
CA THR A 178 8.86 -10.23 19.59
C THR A 178 8.14 -11.03 18.50
N PHE A 179 8.86 -11.93 17.86
CA PHE A 179 8.36 -12.74 16.75
C PHE A 179 8.11 -14.18 17.18
N HIS A 180 6.97 -14.75 16.75
CA HIS A 180 6.58 -16.12 17.02
C HIS A 180 6.16 -16.80 15.72
N VAL A 181 6.67 -18.00 15.45
CA VAL A 181 6.17 -18.82 14.34
C VAL A 181 4.79 -19.35 14.71
N ALA A 182 3.77 -18.92 13.99
CA ALA A 182 2.42 -19.43 14.14
C ALA A 182 2.20 -20.73 13.34
N GLY A 183 3.06 -21.02 12.36
CA GLY A 183 2.99 -22.22 11.54
C GLY A 183 3.44 -21.98 10.10
N MET A 184 2.93 -22.82 9.21
CA MET A 184 3.14 -22.72 7.76
C MET A 184 1.81 -22.74 7.05
N GLU A 185 1.68 -21.91 6.02
CA GLU A 185 0.51 -21.84 5.14
C GLU A 185 0.94 -21.80 3.67
N SER A 186 0.06 -22.26 2.78
CA SER A 186 0.25 -22.07 1.35
C SER A 186 -0.50 -20.81 0.91
N VAL A 187 0.23 -19.83 0.36
CA VAL A 187 -0.32 -18.60 -0.22
C VAL A 187 0.01 -18.60 -1.71
N ASP A 188 -1.01 -18.50 -2.56
CA ASP A 188 -0.86 -18.57 -4.04
C ASP A 188 -0.01 -19.77 -4.52
N GLY A 189 -0.16 -20.95 -3.85
CA GLY A 189 0.58 -22.17 -4.19
C GLY A 189 2.04 -22.20 -3.72
N ARG A 190 2.49 -21.22 -2.94
CA ARG A 190 3.85 -21.13 -2.37
C ARG A 190 3.81 -21.37 -0.87
N GLU A 191 4.75 -22.16 -0.35
CA GLU A 191 4.87 -22.39 1.08
C GLU A 191 5.44 -21.16 1.79
N THR A 192 4.77 -20.73 2.85
CA THR A 192 5.18 -19.58 3.65
C THR A 192 5.33 -19.93 5.13
N TYR A 193 6.28 -19.30 5.79
CA TYR A 193 6.28 -19.19 7.24
C TYR A 193 5.26 -18.12 7.65
N VAL A 194 4.43 -18.43 8.62
CA VAL A 194 3.49 -17.48 9.24
C VAL A 194 4.10 -17.05 10.57
N ILE A 195 4.37 -15.75 10.71
CA ILE A 195 5.08 -15.19 11.85
C ILE A 195 4.22 -14.11 12.47
N ASP A 196 3.89 -14.25 13.75
CA ASP A 196 3.25 -13.23 14.56
C ASP A 196 4.31 -12.26 15.10
N ALA A 197 3.97 -10.98 15.09
CA ALA A 197 4.80 -9.88 15.57
C ALA A 197 4.03 -9.10 16.66
N ASP A 198 4.42 -9.30 17.91
CA ASP A 198 3.85 -8.61 19.06
C ASP A 198 4.79 -7.50 19.53
N PRO A 199 4.29 -6.28 19.80
CA PRO A 199 5.12 -5.16 20.21
C PRO A 199 5.79 -5.43 21.55
N ARG A 200 7.08 -5.14 21.64
CA ARG A 200 7.86 -5.29 22.89
C ARG A 200 7.52 -4.15 23.84
N PRO A 201 7.20 -4.45 25.10
CA PRO A 201 6.88 -3.43 26.11
C PRO A 201 8.06 -2.51 26.46
N ASP A 202 9.29 -3.00 26.31
CA ASP A 202 10.54 -2.31 26.61
C ASP A 202 11.16 -1.57 25.42
N PHE A 203 10.48 -1.62 24.25
CA PHE A 203 10.98 -0.94 23.05
C PHE A 203 11.04 0.57 23.22
N GLN A 204 12.20 1.15 22.90
CA GLN A 204 12.42 2.59 22.90
C GLN A 204 12.65 3.08 21.48
N PRO A 205 11.70 3.83 20.88
CA PRO A 205 11.83 4.30 19.53
C PRO A 205 12.94 5.35 19.38
N HIS A 206 13.82 5.16 18.41
CA HIS A 206 14.85 6.15 18.05
C HIS A 206 14.29 7.19 17.07
N ARG A 207 13.29 6.82 16.26
CA ARG A 207 12.66 7.68 15.27
C ARG A 207 11.26 8.09 15.71
N LYS A 208 10.83 9.28 15.25
CA LYS A 208 9.48 9.80 15.59
C LYS A 208 8.36 8.90 15.08
N GLU A 209 8.57 8.27 13.93
CA GLU A 209 7.61 7.38 13.30
C GLU A 209 7.54 6.03 14.03
N ALA A 210 8.65 5.55 14.55
CA ALA A 210 8.75 4.26 15.24
C ALA A 210 7.96 4.19 16.57
N LYS A 211 7.55 5.34 17.12
CA LYS A 211 6.65 5.37 18.28
C LYS A 211 5.30 4.68 18.05
N TYR A 212 4.91 4.49 16.78
CA TYR A 212 3.67 3.81 16.45
C TYR A 212 3.82 2.28 16.46
N LEU A 213 5.06 1.76 16.40
CA LEU A 213 5.32 0.31 16.40
C LEU A 213 4.82 -0.36 17.69
N SER A 214 4.94 0.30 18.83
CA SER A 214 4.41 -0.21 20.11
C SER A 214 2.88 -0.24 20.19
N LYS A 215 2.19 0.33 19.23
CA LYS A 215 0.72 0.48 19.21
C LYS A 215 0.03 -0.39 18.17
N VAL A 216 0.77 -1.22 17.48
CA VAL A 216 0.25 -2.13 16.47
C VAL A 216 0.85 -3.51 16.64
N ARG A 217 0.09 -4.53 16.27
CA ARG A 217 0.57 -5.89 16.10
C ARG A 217 0.47 -6.30 14.65
N GLY A 218 1.24 -7.29 14.26
CA GLY A 218 1.23 -7.78 12.89
C GLY A 218 1.34 -9.28 12.78
N ARG A 219 0.97 -9.79 11.62
CA ARG A 219 1.27 -11.13 11.14
C ARG A 219 1.85 -11.02 9.75
N ILE A 220 2.93 -11.73 9.49
CA ILE A 220 3.63 -11.71 8.21
C ILE A 220 3.76 -13.12 7.65
N TRP A 221 3.52 -13.27 6.36
CA TRP A 221 3.74 -14.50 5.61
C TRP A 221 4.97 -14.32 4.74
N ILE A 222 6.01 -15.10 5.00
CA ILE A 222 7.29 -15.03 4.28
C ILE A 222 7.48 -16.30 3.45
N ASP A 223 7.67 -16.11 2.16
CA ASP A 223 7.95 -17.19 1.21
C ASP A 223 9.23 -17.94 1.60
N LYS A 224 9.14 -19.26 1.71
CA LYS A 224 10.28 -20.10 2.11
C LYS A 224 11.41 -20.14 1.09
N ALA A 225 11.06 -20.07 -0.20
CA ALA A 225 12.05 -20.19 -1.27
C ALA A 225 12.82 -18.88 -1.48
N ASP A 226 12.09 -17.75 -1.52
CA ASP A 226 12.68 -16.46 -1.84
C ASP A 226 13.05 -15.64 -0.60
N GLY A 227 12.41 -15.92 0.54
CA GLY A 227 12.53 -15.10 1.75
C GLY A 227 11.92 -13.71 1.58
N GLN A 228 10.95 -13.56 0.66
CA GLN A 228 10.18 -12.33 0.46
C GLN A 228 8.87 -12.43 1.22
N TRP A 229 8.40 -11.33 1.79
CA TRP A 229 7.07 -11.29 2.35
C TRP A 229 6.01 -11.31 1.24
N MET A 230 4.97 -12.10 1.44
CA MET A 230 3.85 -12.23 0.49
C MET A 230 2.58 -11.56 0.99
N LYS A 231 2.39 -11.57 2.30
CA LYS A 231 1.23 -10.98 2.96
C LYS A 231 1.65 -10.40 4.30
N VAL A 232 1.07 -9.26 4.62
CA VAL A 232 1.19 -8.62 5.94
C VAL A 232 -0.20 -8.22 6.41
N ASP A 233 -0.49 -8.52 7.66
CA ASP A 233 -1.73 -8.18 8.36
C ASP A 233 -1.36 -7.35 9.59
N ILE A 234 -1.89 -6.14 9.72
CA ILE A 234 -1.54 -5.21 10.80
C ILE A 234 -2.81 -4.66 11.43
N GLU A 235 -2.88 -4.71 12.75
CA GLU A 235 -3.97 -4.17 13.55
C GLU A 235 -3.50 -3.13 14.56
N ALA A 236 -4.22 -2.02 14.66
CA ALA A 236 -3.98 -1.02 15.68
C ALA A 236 -4.57 -1.45 17.03
N LEU A 237 -3.71 -1.57 18.05
CA LEU A 237 -4.06 -1.92 19.41
C LEU A 237 -4.43 -0.70 20.27
N ASP A 238 -3.90 0.46 19.90
CA ASP A 238 -4.10 1.73 20.59
C ASP A 238 -4.27 2.87 19.58
N THR A 239 -4.70 4.03 20.06
CA THR A 239 -4.87 5.23 19.23
C THR A 239 -3.54 5.71 18.63
N LEU A 240 -3.51 5.82 17.30
CA LEU A 240 -2.42 6.41 16.55
C LEU A 240 -2.73 7.89 16.30
N SER A 241 -1.90 8.81 16.82
CA SER A 241 -2.11 10.25 16.71
C SER A 241 -1.05 10.89 15.83
N PHE A 242 -1.47 11.63 14.81
CA PHE A 242 -0.63 12.28 13.82
C PHE A 242 -0.80 13.79 13.88
N GLY A 243 0.29 14.55 13.66
CA GLY A 243 0.27 15.98 13.45
C GLY A 243 -0.36 16.79 14.59
N LEU A 244 0.13 16.67 15.83
CA LEU A 244 -0.40 17.40 17.01
C LEU A 244 -1.93 17.22 17.14
N PHE A 245 -2.41 15.98 16.99
CA PHE A 245 -3.83 15.59 17.07
C PHE A 245 -4.69 15.99 15.86
N LEU A 246 -4.08 16.40 14.73
CA LEU A 246 -4.83 16.66 13.50
C LEU A 246 -5.53 15.43 12.95
N ALA A 247 -4.93 14.24 13.13
CA ALA A 247 -5.57 12.98 12.79
C ALA A 247 -5.36 11.96 13.92
N ARG A 248 -6.41 11.23 14.24
CA ARG A 248 -6.40 10.12 15.22
C ARG A 248 -7.03 8.91 14.57
N VAL A 249 -6.31 7.80 14.55
CA VAL A 249 -6.82 6.49 14.14
C VAL A 249 -7.11 5.71 15.39
N HIS A 250 -8.32 5.17 15.47
CA HIS A 250 -8.81 4.45 16.65
C HIS A 250 -8.31 2.99 16.64
N PRO A 251 -8.25 2.33 17.81
CA PRO A 251 -7.97 0.90 17.91
C PRO A 251 -8.92 0.08 17.04
N GLY A 252 -8.43 -1.05 16.50
CA GLY A 252 -9.17 -1.90 15.57
C GLY A 252 -9.13 -1.42 14.11
N ALA A 253 -8.40 -0.34 13.81
CA ALA A 253 -7.99 -0.07 12.44
C ALA A 253 -7.09 -1.20 11.97
N HIS A 254 -7.34 -1.69 10.75
CA HIS A 254 -6.79 -2.93 10.27
C HIS A 254 -6.42 -2.81 8.81
N ILE A 255 -5.24 -3.31 8.44
CA ILE A 255 -4.78 -3.33 7.05
C ILE A 255 -4.17 -4.68 6.71
N ILE A 256 -4.55 -5.21 5.55
CA ILE A 256 -3.95 -6.40 4.95
C ILE A 256 -3.34 -5.98 3.61
N VAL A 257 -2.10 -6.37 3.40
CA VAL A 257 -1.38 -6.12 2.13
C VAL A 257 -0.87 -7.44 1.59
N GLU A 258 -1.15 -7.70 0.34
CA GLU A 258 -0.70 -8.89 -0.37
C GLU A 258 0.14 -8.51 -1.58
N GLN A 259 1.18 -9.29 -1.83
CA GLN A 259 2.02 -9.22 -3.02
C GLN A 259 1.89 -10.48 -3.87
N THR A 260 2.17 -10.34 -5.14
CA THR A 260 2.28 -11.47 -6.08
C THR A 260 3.58 -11.39 -6.86
N ARG A 261 4.10 -12.55 -7.26
CA ARG A 261 5.30 -12.62 -8.08
C ARG A 261 4.92 -12.52 -9.56
N VAL A 262 5.50 -11.55 -10.25
CA VAL A 262 5.25 -11.28 -11.67
C VAL A 262 6.49 -11.58 -12.49
N ASN A 263 6.32 -12.29 -13.60
CA ASN A 263 7.38 -12.70 -14.53
C ASN A 263 8.57 -13.43 -13.86
N ASP A 264 8.35 -14.08 -12.73
CA ASP A 264 9.37 -14.77 -11.93
C ASP A 264 10.57 -13.90 -11.49
N GLU A 265 10.42 -12.56 -11.54
CA GLU A 265 11.54 -11.66 -11.27
C GLU A 265 11.25 -10.55 -10.24
N VAL A 266 9.97 -10.20 -10.02
CA VAL A 266 9.58 -9.07 -9.18
C VAL A 266 8.33 -9.38 -8.37
N TRP A 267 8.30 -8.88 -7.14
CA TRP A 267 7.12 -8.90 -6.30
C TRP A 267 6.39 -7.55 -6.42
N LEU A 268 5.11 -7.60 -6.77
CA LEU A 268 4.27 -6.42 -6.99
C LEU A 268 3.04 -6.49 -6.08
N PRO A 269 2.46 -5.35 -5.68
CA PRO A 269 1.23 -5.34 -4.90
C PRO A 269 0.14 -6.11 -5.65
N LYS A 270 -0.61 -6.95 -4.96
CA LYS A 270 -1.73 -7.73 -5.50
C LYS A 270 -3.05 -7.20 -4.99
N HIS A 271 -3.12 -6.99 -3.70
CA HIS A 271 -4.33 -6.60 -3.01
C HIS A 271 -4.02 -5.84 -1.73
N VAL A 272 -4.81 -4.83 -1.44
CA VAL A 272 -4.80 -4.14 -0.15
C VAL A 272 -6.23 -4.03 0.35
N TRP A 273 -6.47 -4.50 1.55
CA TRP A 273 -7.69 -4.28 2.27
C TRP A 273 -7.43 -3.42 3.50
N LEU A 274 -8.29 -2.43 3.74
CA LEU A 274 -8.16 -1.49 4.85
C LEU A 274 -9.50 -1.30 5.54
N LYS A 275 -9.50 -1.34 6.87
CA LYS A 275 -10.58 -0.84 7.72
C LYS A 275 -10.03 0.30 8.57
N LEU A 276 -10.65 1.45 8.47
CA LEU A 276 -10.21 2.65 9.16
C LEU A 276 -11.37 3.26 9.94
N ASP A 277 -11.16 3.47 11.24
CA ASP A 277 -11.93 4.39 12.06
C ASP A 277 -11.00 5.50 12.52
N ALA A 278 -11.23 6.72 12.03
CA ALA A 278 -10.36 7.84 12.30
C ALA A 278 -11.14 9.14 12.54
N LYS A 279 -10.53 10.05 13.28
CA LYS A 279 -11.03 11.41 13.50
C LYS A 279 -10.02 12.41 12.96
N ILE A 280 -10.46 13.30 12.08
CA ILE A 280 -9.62 14.32 11.45
C ILE A 280 -10.05 15.71 11.92
N ALA A 281 -9.06 16.57 12.20
CA ALA A 281 -9.25 17.93 12.68
C ALA A 281 -10.21 18.05 13.88
N LEU A 282 -10.24 17.02 14.75
CA LEU A 282 -11.07 16.88 15.94
C LEU A 282 -12.60 16.86 15.69
N LEU A 283 -13.05 17.08 14.47
CA LEU A 283 -14.45 17.27 14.14
C LEU A 283 -15.03 16.23 13.18
N LYS A 284 -14.26 15.77 12.19
CA LYS A 284 -14.76 14.91 11.13
C LYS A 284 -14.38 13.44 11.40
N ASN A 285 -15.40 12.61 11.60
CA ASN A 285 -15.21 11.17 11.73
C ASN A 285 -15.13 10.55 10.33
N TYR A 286 -14.14 9.66 10.15
CA TYR A 286 -13.95 8.83 8.97
C TYR A 286 -14.02 7.38 9.39
N ASN A 287 -15.10 6.73 9.03
CA ASN A 287 -15.26 5.28 9.20
C ASN A 287 -15.44 4.68 7.81
N LEU A 288 -14.47 3.91 7.38
CA LEU A 288 -14.45 3.35 6.02
C LEU A 288 -13.77 1.98 5.96
N THR A 289 -14.13 1.23 4.93
CA THR A 289 -13.31 0.14 4.40
C THR A 289 -12.87 0.48 2.99
N ALA A 290 -11.68 0.06 2.62
CA ALA A 290 -11.18 0.16 1.25
C ALA A 290 -10.69 -1.21 0.79
N ASP A 291 -10.95 -1.50 -0.47
CA ASP A 291 -10.50 -2.69 -1.18
C ASP A 291 -9.78 -2.24 -2.44
N ILE A 292 -8.49 -2.54 -2.55
CA ILE A 292 -7.63 -2.07 -3.63
C ILE A 292 -7.02 -3.29 -4.31
N THR A 293 -7.30 -3.45 -5.60
CA THR A 293 -6.76 -4.53 -6.42
C THR A 293 -5.82 -3.97 -7.49
N TYR A 294 -4.77 -4.74 -7.78
CA TYR A 294 -3.74 -4.37 -8.75
C TYR A 294 -3.69 -5.44 -9.85
N THR A 295 -3.75 -5.01 -11.10
CA THR A 295 -3.83 -5.88 -12.29
C THR A 295 -3.01 -5.33 -13.45
N ASP A 296 -2.99 -6.05 -14.57
CA ASP A 296 -2.42 -5.60 -15.84
C ASP A 296 -0.96 -5.18 -15.77
N TYR A 297 -0.15 -5.93 -15.03
CA TYR A 297 1.28 -5.68 -14.91
C TYR A 297 2.00 -5.80 -16.25
N LYS A 298 2.70 -4.73 -16.64
CA LYS A 298 3.48 -4.67 -17.87
C LYS A 298 4.87 -4.16 -17.57
N LYS A 299 5.89 -4.90 -18.03
CA LYS A 299 7.27 -4.46 -17.89
C LYS A 299 7.54 -3.32 -18.88
N PHE A 300 7.95 -2.18 -18.35
CA PHE A 300 8.36 -1.04 -19.15
C PHE A 300 9.78 -1.25 -19.65
N ARG A 301 10.01 -1.12 -20.97
CA ARG A 301 11.33 -1.07 -21.55
C ARG A 301 11.67 0.37 -21.88
N ALA A 302 12.77 0.86 -21.34
CA ALA A 302 13.22 2.25 -21.51
C ALA A 302 13.50 2.65 -23.00
N ASP A 303 13.59 1.68 -23.90
CA ASP A 303 13.84 1.87 -25.32
C ASP A 303 12.59 2.26 -26.12
N THR A 304 11.41 2.24 -25.50
CA THR A 304 10.19 2.63 -26.21
C THR A 304 10.04 4.15 -26.12
N LYS A 305 10.44 4.87 -27.18
CA LYS A 305 10.02 6.25 -27.40
C LYS A 305 8.50 6.29 -27.32
N ILE A 306 7.96 7.09 -26.39
CA ILE A 306 6.54 7.42 -26.42
C ILE A 306 6.31 8.23 -27.69
N LEU A 307 5.89 7.56 -28.75
CA LEU A 307 5.29 8.22 -29.91
C LEU A 307 3.96 8.75 -29.41
N GLY A 308 3.80 10.05 -29.47
CA GLY A 308 2.51 10.69 -29.22
C GLY A 308 1.45 10.11 -30.18
N PRO A 309 0.15 10.28 -29.90
CA PRO A 309 -0.88 9.80 -30.79
C PRO A 309 -0.62 10.32 -32.21
N GLU A 310 -0.47 9.40 -33.16
CA GLU A 310 -0.45 9.74 -34.56
C GLU A 310 -1.79 10.43 -34.88
N VAL A 311 -1.70 11.69 -35.27
CA VAL A 311 -2.81 12.39 -35.92
C VAL A 311 -3.00 11.68 -37.25
N ILE A 312 -4.04 10.85 -37.36
CA ILE A 312 -4.46 10.30 -38.65
C ILE A 312 -5.10 11.47 -39.41
N ASP A 313 -4.29 12.09 -40.25
CA ASP A 313 -4.79 13.01 -41.28
C ASP A 313 -5.55 12.19 -42.30
N ASN A 314 -6.87 12.24 -42.24
CA ASN A 314 -7.74 11.72 -43.29
C ASN A 314 -7.74 12.72 -44.46
N GLN A 315 -7.03 12.38 -45.51
CA GLN A 315 -7.28 12.92 -46.85
C GLN A 315 -8.37 12.11 -47.55
#